data_ee59c34c3e6f2e196d602367488f6aeb
#
_entry.id   ee59c34c3e6f2e196d602367488f6aeb
#
_cell.length_a   1.000
_cell.length_b   1.000
_cell.length_c   1.000
_cell.angle_alpha   90.00
_cell.angle_beta   90.00
_cell.angle_gamma   90.00
#
_symmetry.space_group_name_H-M   'P 1'
#
loop_
_entity.id
_entity.type
_entity.pdbx_description
1 polymer ?
#
loop_
_entity_poly.entity_id
_entity_poly.type
_entity_poly.pdbx_seq_one_letter_code
_entity_poly.pdbx_strand_id
1 'polypeptide(L)'
;PINRYKNKDKNGLSSDKSLNILRKEISLIKNCELKKNANNLAFADGNPGAKVMIIGEGPGANEDKVGKPFVGRAGQLLDKMLNSINLDRTSVYITNVVNYRPPENRKPTESEIERYLPFLIKHILIIKPKIIMLLGSTALSALIGENEVISKARGKWHDKVFENTRISIMIIQ
;
A
#
# COMPACT_ATOMS: atom_id res chain seq x y z
N PRO A 1 -10.04 -2.36 26.96
CA PRO A 1 -10.80 -1.48 26.07
C PRO A 1 -11.20 -2.26 24.84
N ILE A 2 -12.51 -2.52 24.72
CA ILE A 2 -13.09 -3.31 23.65
C ILE A 2 -12.97 -2.48 22.37
N ASN A 3 -12.23 -2.99 21.38
CA ASN A 3 -12.11 -2.38 20.05
C ASN A 3 -13.47 -2.44 19.35
N ARG A 4 -14.26 -1.34 19.40
CA ARG A 4 -15.64 -1.26 18.90
C ARG A 4 -15.75 -1.05 17.38
N TYR A 5 -14.66 -1.04 16.64
CA TYR A 5 -14.65 -0.78 15.21
C TYR A 5 -14.07 -1.95 14.42
N LYS A 6 -14.72 -3.11 14.47
CA LYS A 6 -14.50 -4.14 13.46
C LYS A 6 -15.21 -3.69 12.18
N ASN A 7 -14.50 -3.05 11.28
CA ASN A 7 -15.00 -2.83 9.93
C ASN A 7 -15.29 -4.18 9.28
N LYS A 8 -16.51 -4.36 8.79
CA LYS A 8 -16.85 -5.51 7.94
C LYS A 8 -16.73 -5.09 6.49
N ASP A 9 -16.22 -5.99 5.66
CA ASP A 9 -16.23 -5.81 4.20
C ASP A 9 -17.65 -6.04 3.63
N LYS A 10 -17.80 -5.95 2.29
CA LYS A 10 -19.08 -6.18 1.61
C LYS A 10 -19.65 -7.58 1.85
N ASN A 11 -18.81 -8.55 2.21
CA ASN A 11 -19.22 -9.93 2.47
C ASN A 11 -19.52 -10.18 3.96
N GLY A 12 -19.49 -9.15 4.81
CA GLY A 12 -19.73 -9.24 6.24
C GLY A 12 -18.58 -9.85 7.05
N LEU A 13 -17.41 -10.04 6.43
CA LEU A 13 -16.20 -10.54 7.08
C LEU A 13 -15.50 -9.40 7.85
N SER A 14 -14.73 -9.75 8.89
CA SER A 14 -13.84 -8.77 9.53
C SER A 14 -12.71 -8.41 8.56
N SER A 15 -12.19 -7.17 8.66
CA SER A 15 -11.06 -6.70 7.84
C SER A 15 -9.86 -7.66 7.90
N ASP A 16 -9.58 -8.25 9.07
CA ASP A 16 -8.49 -9.21 9.22
C ASP A 16 -8.68 -10.48 8.39
N LYS A 17 -9.90 -11.02 8.33
CA LYS A 17 -10.20 -12.20 7.50
C LYS A 17 -10.06 -11.88 6.03
N SER A 18 -10.57 -10.72 5.59
CA SER A 18 -10.48 -10.28 4.20
C SER A 18 -9.05 -10.01 3.77
N LEU A 19 -8.22 -9.41 4.64
CA LEU A 19 -6.79 -9.23 4.39
C LEU A 19 -6.04 -10.56 4.30
N ASN A 20 -6.37 -11.54 5.14
CA ASN A 20 -5.76 -12.87 5.06
C ASN A 20 -6.10 -13.57 3.73
N ILE A 21 -7.32 -13.42 3.23
CA ILE A 21 -7.73 -13.94 1.92
C ILE A 21 -6.92 -13.24 0.82
N LEU A 22 -6.85 -11.90 0.85
CA LEU A 22 -6.09 -11.13 -0.14
C LEU A 22 -4.60 -11.48 -0.12
N ARG A 23 -4.00 -11.64 1.07
CA ARG A 23 -2.61 -12.09 1.21
C ARG A 23 -2.39 -13.44 0.55
N LYS A 24 -3.33 -14.38 0.75
CA LYS A 24 -3.27 -15.71 0.13
C LYS A 24 -3.40 -15.59 -1.40
N GLU A 25 -4.31 -14.78 -1.93
CA GLU A 25 -4.46 -14.54 -3.37
C GLU A 25 -3.16 -14.05 -3.98
N ILE A 26 -2.50 -13.05 -3.40
CA ILE A 26 -1.21 -12.52 -3.86
C ILE A 26 -0.14 -13.60 -3.76
N SER A 27 -0.10 -14.38 -2.68
CA SER A 27 0.88 -15.45 -2.51
C SER A 27 0.74 -16.59 -3.53
N LEU A 28 -0.43 -16.77 -4.10
CA LEU A 28 -0.74 -17.78 -5.12
C LEU A 28 -0.62 -17.27 -6.56
N ILE A 29 -0.21 -16.01 -6.76
CA ILE A 29 -0.03 -15.44 -8.10
C ILE A 29 0.91 -16.32 -8.94
N LYS A 30 0.46 -16.70 -10.15
CA LYS A 30 1.22 -17.56 -11.06
C LYS A 30 1.91 -16.72 -12.12
N ASN A 31 2.98 -17.26 -12.72
CA ASN A 31 3.72 -16.61 -13.82
C ASN A 31 4.10 -15.15 -13.49
N CYS A 32 4.58 -14.91 -12.29
CA CYS A 32 4.97 -13.59 -11.80
C CYS A 32 6.48 -13.55 -11.59
N GLU A 33 7.17 -12.79 -12.42
CA GLU A 33 8.63 -12.65 -12.37
C GLU A 33 9.09 -12.02 -11.04
N LEU A 34 8.35 -11.03 -10.52
CA LEU A 34 8.67 -10.45 -9.22
C LEU A 34 8.68 -11.50 -8.11
N LYS A 35 7.68 -12.39 -8.10
CA LYS A 35 7.59 -13.46 -7.10
C LYS A 35 8.72 -14.48 -7.25
N LYS A 36 9.14 -14.83 -8.48
CA LYS A 36 10.22 -15.78 -8.72
C LYS A 36 11.56 -15.29 -8.19
N ASN A 37 11.79 -13.98 -8.23
CA ASN A 37 13.06 -13.36 -7.87
C ASN A 37 13.10 -12.84 -6.42
N ALA A 38 11.98 -12.82 -5.73
CA ALA A 38 11.87 -12.35 -4.34
C ALA A 38 11.95 -13.50 -3.33
N ASN A 39 12.42 -13.18 -2.11
CA ASN A 39 12.47 -14.14 -1.02
C ASN A 39 11.14 -14.20 -0.26
N ASN A 40 10.51 -13.05 -0.03
CA ASN A 40 9.30 -12.93 0.77
C ASN A 40 8.26 -12.00 0.15
N LEU A 41 7.02 -12.28 0.49
CA LEU A 41 5.90 -11.37 0.27
C LEU A 41 5.91 -10.27 1.33
N ALA A 42 6.18 -9.03 0.94
CA ALA A 42 6.01 -7.86 1.79
C ALA A 42 4.58 -7.31 1.64
N PHE A 43 3.63 -7.93 2.34
CA PHE A 43 2.20 -7.70 2.14
C PHE A 43 1.75 -6.36 2.65
N ALA A 44 1.84 -6.13 3.95
CA ALA A 44 1.43 -4.90 4.62
C ALA A 44 1.97 -4.86 6.06
N ASP A 45 1.88 -3.68 6.68
CA ASP A 45 2.15 -3.45 8.09
C ASP A 45 1.17 -2.41 8.66
N GLY A 46 1.02 -2.37 9.97
CA GLY A 46 0.19 -1.38 10.65
C GLY A 46 -1.20 -1.87 11.03
N ASN A 47 -2.15 -0.95 11.12
CA ASN A 47 -3.47 -1.16 11.69
C ASN A 47 -4.55 -1.30 10.60
N PRO A 48 -5.22 -2.46 10.46
CA PRO A 48 -6.31 -2.65 9.51
C PRO A 48 -7.52 -1.72 9.70
N GLY A 49 -7.66 -1.12 10.86
CA GLY A 49 -8.70 -0.12 11.18
C GLY A 49 -8.26 1.34 10.99
N ALA A 50 -7.10 1.58 10.39
CA ALA A 50 -6.55 2.90 10.24
C ALA A 50 -7.37 3.79 9.30
N LYS A 51 -7.40 5.09 9.62
CA LYS A 51 -7.99 6.11 8.76
C LYS A 51 -7.03 6.62 7.69
N VAL A 52 -5.74 6.41 7.88
CA VAL A 52 -4.67 6.81 6.97
C VAL A 52 -4.00 5.55 6.41
N MET A 53 -3.94 5.45 5.10
CA MET A 53 -3.25 4.39 4.37
C MET A 53 -2.08 4.98 3.61
N ILE A 54 -0.92 4.34 3.72
CA ILE A 54 0.31 4.76 3.06
C ILE A 54 0.66 3.72 1.99
N ILE A 55 0.92 4.19 0.78
CA ILE A 55 1.20 3.33 -0.36
C ILE A 55 2.51 3.78 -1.01
N GLY A 56 3.50 2.90 -0.99
CA GLY A 56 4.77 3.08 -1.69
C GLY A 56 4.86 2.31 -3.00
N GLU A 57 6.05 2.27 -3.58
CA GLU A 57 6.34 1.61 -4.86
C GLU A 57 6.38 0.09 -4.71
N GLY A 58 7.33 -0.43 -3.96
CA GLY A 58 7.59 -1.85 -3.82
C GLY A 58 8.64 -2.15 -2.76
N PRO A 59 8.83 -3.43 -2.40
CA PRO A 59 9.83 -3.84 -1.42
C PRO A 59 11.26 -3.63 -1.94
N GLY A 60 12.14 -3.12 -1.09
CA GLY A 60 13.58 -3.16 -1.27
C GLY A 60 14.20 -4.44 -0.67
N ALA A 61 15.53 -4.49 -0.59
CA ALA A 61 16.24 -5.66 -0.10
C ALA A 61 15.93 -6.01 1.36
N ASN A 62 15.78 -5.02 2.22
CA ASN A 62 15.46 -5.24 3.63
C ASN A 62 14.02 -5.72 3.81
N GLU A 63 13.08 -5.13 3.06
CA GLU A 63 11.68 -5.50 3.04
C GLU A 63 11.48 -6.93 2.55
N ASP A 64 12.20 -7.31 1.49
CA ASP A 64 12.20 -8.67 0.94
C ASP A 64 12.78 -9.69 1.93
N LYS A 65 13.80 -9.32 2.69
CA LYS A 65 14.41 -10.18 3.72
C LYS A 65 13.46 -10.40 4.90
N VAL A 66 12.74 -9.37 5.33
CA VAL A 66 11.88 -9.40 6.53
C VAL A 66 10.44 -9.81 6.20
N GLY A 67 9.97 -9.56 4.98
CA GLY A 67 8.59 -9.77 4.57
C GLY A 67 7.63 -8.68 5.04
N LYS A 68 8.13 -7.45 5.27
CA LYS A 68 7.33 -6.29 5.67
C LYS A 68 7.69 -5.05 4.86
N PRO A 69 6.71 -4.18 4.54
CA PRO A 69 6.99 -2.92 3.85
C PRO A 69 7.70 -1.91 4.75
N PHE A 70 8.53 -1.07 4.16
CA PHE A 70 9.15 0.08 4.81
C PHE A 70 9.95 -0.24 6.09
N VAL A 71 10.80 -1.25 6.06
CA VAL A 71 11.70 -1.62 7.17
C VAL A 71 13.15 -1.19 6.94
N GLY A 72 13.50 -0.77 5.72
CA GLY A 72 14.81 -0.24 5.38
C GLY A 72 14.95 1.26 5.68
N ARG A 73 15.93 1.90 5.04
CA ARG A 73 16.27 3.32 5.26
C ARG A 73 15.09 4.27 5.00
N ALA A 74 14.34 4.05 3.90
CA ALA A 74 13.14 4.84 3.59
C ALA A 74 12.05 4.64 4.65
N GLY A 75 11.91 3.44 5.18
CA GLY A 75 10.97 3.14 6.26
C GLY A 75 11.31 3.84 7.57
N GLN A 76 12.60 3.92 7.92
CA GLN A 76 13.06 4.68 9.09
C GLN A 76 12.77 6.18 8.95
N LEU A 77 12.91 6.73 7.74
CA LEU A 77 12.52 8.11 7.46
C LEU A 77 11.01 8.29 7.60
N LEU A 78 10.22 7.37 7.03
CA LEU A 78 8.77 7.38 7.16
C LEU A 78 8.34 7.38 8.64
N ASP A 79 8.95 6.54 9.48
CA ASP A 79 8.66 6.49 10.92
C ASP A 79 8.92 7.83 11.61
N LYS A 80 10.03 8.51 11.27
CA LYS A 80 10.34 9.85 11.78
C LYS A 80 9.32 10.90 11.32
N MET A 81 8.90 10.83 10.06
CA MET A 81 7.87 11.73 9.51
C MET A 81 6.52 11.52 10.19
N LEU A 82 6.11 10.27 10.39
CA LEU A 82 4.88 9.95 11.11
C LEU A 82 4.93 10.46 12.56
N ASN A 83 6.03 10.22 13.26
CA ASN A 83 6.21 10.69 14.63
C ASN A 83 6.13 12.22 14.74
N SER A 84 6.59 12.97 13.73
CA SER A 84 6.53 14.43 13.73
C SER A 84 5.10 15.00 13.69
N ILE A 85 4.14 14.19 13.29
CA ILE A 85 2.70 14.52 13.25
C ILE A 85 1.88 13.68 14.24
N ASN A 86 2.55 13.14 15.27
CA ASN A 86 1.94 12.30 16.31
C ASN A 86 1.24 11.03 15.78
N LEU A 87 1.75 10.46 14.70
CA LEU A 87 1.36 9.17 14.17
C LEU A 87 2.50 8.17 14.32
N ASP A 88 2.16 6.89 14.30
CA ASP A 88 3.09 5.77 14.23
C ASP A 88 2.49 4.62 13.42
N ARG A 89 3.21 3.50 13.31
CA ARG A 89 2.74 2.34 12.54
C ARG A 89 1.46 1.70 13.11
N THR A 90 1.14 1.92 14.39
CA THR A 90 -0.10 1.41 14.99
C THR A 90 -1.32 2.23 14.62
N SER A 91 -1.13 3.45 14.13
CA SER A 91 -2.19 4.39 13.72
C SER A 91 -2.40 4.49 12.22
N VAL A 92 -1.52 3.91 11.40
CA VAL A 92 -1.61 3.90 9.94
C VAL A 92 -1.64 2.47 9.39
N TYR A 93 -2.02 2.31 8.13
CA TYR A 93 -1.87 1.06 7.38
C TYR A 93 -0.91 1.29 6.21
N ILE A 94 0.08 0.42 6.04
CA ILE A 94 1.18 0.61 5.09
C ILE A 94 1.25 -0.58 4.13
N THR A 95 1.31 -0.29 2.83
CA THR A 95 1.54 -1.29 1.78
C THR A 95 2.29 -0.66 0.60
N ASN A 96 2.47 -1.43 -0.45
CA ASN A 96 3.09 -0.99 -1.71
C ASN A 96 2.20 -1.32 -2.91
N VAL A 97 2.47 -0.69 -4.05
CA VAL A 97 1.83 -1.01 -5.34
C VAL A 97 2.11 -2.46 -5.72
N VAL A 98 3.38 -2.90 -5.65
CA VAL A 98 3.77 -4.29 -5.81
C VAL A 98 4.26 -4.88 -4.48
N ASN A 99 4.00 -6.16 -4.23
CA ASN A 99 4.27 -6.77 -2.93
C ASN A 99 5.48 -7.72 -2.93
N TYR A 100 6.08 -7.98 -4.09
CA TYR A 100 7.34 -8.70 -4.23
C TYR A 100 8.41 -7.77 -4.79
N ARG A 101 9.64 -7.94 -4.31
CA ARG A 101 10.78 -7.09 -4.67
C ARG A 101 11.13 -7.24 -6.15
N PRO A 102 11.19 -6.13 -6.93
CA PRO A 102 11.75 -6.16 -8.27
C PRO A 102 13.25 -6.50 -8.24
N PRO A 103 13.77 -7.24 -9.23
CA PRO A 103 15.20 -7.53 -9.34
C PRO A 103 16.04 -6.25 -9.26
N GLU A 104 17.13 -6.31 -8.49
CA GLU A 104 18.09 -5.19 -8.32
C GLU A 104 17.46 -3.86 -7.87
N ASN A 105 16.30 -3.93 -7.20
CA ASN A 105 15.50 -2.75 -6.77
C ASN A 105 15.11 -1.83 -7.94
N ARG A 106 15.00 -2.34 -9.17
CA ARG A 106 14.48 -1.54 -10.29
C ARG A 106 13.04 -1.11 -10.03
N LYS A 107 12.60 -0.10 -10.75
CA LYS A 107 11.16 0.24 -10.76
C LYS A 107 10.34 -0.92 -11.34
N PRO A 108 9.13 -1.16 -10.81
CA PRO A 108 8.18 -2.05 -11.46
C PRO A 108 7.85 -1.57 -12.87
N THR A 109 7.66 -2.49 -13.81
CA THR A 109 7.17 -2.17 -15.15
C THR A 109 5.68 -1.83 -15.11
N GLU A 110 5.18 -1.18 -16.17
CA GLU A 110 3.74 -0.88 -16.30
C GLU A 110 2.90 -2.15 -16.21
N SER A 111 3.29 -3.21 -16.89
CA SER A 111 2.58 -4.50 -16.85
C SER A 111 2.60 -5.15 -15.46
N GLU A 112 3.67 -4.95 -14.68
CA GLU A 112 3.72 -5.40 -13.29
C GLU A 112 2.78 -4.57 -12.42
N ILE A 113 2.76 -3.24 -12.59
CA ILE A 113 1.83 -2.33 -11.88
C ILE A 113 0.38 -2.70 -12.21
N GLU A 114 0.03 -2.81 -13.47
CA GLU A 114 -1.32 -3.20 -13.91
C GLU A 114 -1.77 -4.53 -13.31
N ARG A 115 -0.85 -5.49 -13.24
CA ARG A 115 -1.13 -6.81 -12.67
C ARG A 115 -1.41 -6.77 -11.17
N TYR A 116 -0.75 -5.86 -10.43
CA TYR A 116 -0.95 -5.71 -8.98
C TYR A 116 -2.06 -4.73 -8.61
N LEU A 117 -2.45 -3.86 -9.52
CA LEU A 117 -3.47 -2.84 -9.27
C LEU A 117 -4.80 -3.41 -8.73
N PRO A 118 -5.35 -4.53 -9.23
CA PRO A 118 -6.57 -5.13 -8.65
C PRO A 118 -6.41 -5.51 -7.18
N PHE A 119 -5.23 -5.99 -6.77
CA PHE A 119 -4.95 -6.32 -5.36
C PHE A 119 -4.84 -5.05 -4.51
N LEU A 120 -4.22 -4.00 -5.03
CA LEU A 120 -4.15 -2.71 -4.35
C LEU A 120 -5.54 -2.10 -4.14
N ILE A 121 -6.41 -2.16 -5.16
CA ILE A 121 -7.80 -1.71 -5.03
C ILE A 121 -8.55 -2.53 -3.97
N LYS A 122 -8.38 -3.86 -3.94
CA LYS A 122 -8.94 -4.71 -2.88
C LYS A 122 -8.46 -4.27 -1.48
N HIS A 123 -7.17 -3.96 -1.32
CA HIS A 123 -6.64 -3.41 -0.07
C HIS A 123 -7.40 -2.15 0.36
N ILE A 124 -7.54 -1.18 -0.54
CA ILE A 124 -8.22 0.08 -0.27
C ILE A 124 -9.69 -0.16 0.13
N LEU A 125 -10.38 -1.08 -0.56
CA LEU A 125 -11.76 -1.43 -0.28
C LEU A 125 -11.96 -2.16 1.05
N ILE A 126 -10.96 -2.93 1.50
CA ILE A 126 -10.97 -3.62 2.80
C ILE A 126 -10.69 -2.64 3.94
N ILE A 127 -9.64 -1.83 3.79
CA ILE A 127 -9.20 -0.87 4.83
C ILE A 127 -10.19 0.30 4.95
N LYS A 128 -10.75 0.78 3.83
CA LYS A 128 -11.65 1.94 3.76
C LYS A 128 -11.05 3.17 4.47
N PRO A 129 -9.82 3.57 4.11
CA PRO A 129 -9.19 4.73 4.73
C PRO A 129 -9.97 6.01 4.37
N LYS A 130 -9.82 7.05 5.16
CA LYS A 130 -10.29 8.41 4.82
C LYS A 130 -9.28 9.15 3.96
N ILE A 131 -7.99 8.85 4.18
CA ILE A 131 -6.86 9.50 3.53
C ILE A 131 -5.91 8.43 3.01
N ILE A 132 -5.45 8.60 1.78
CA ILE A 132 -4.35 7.84 1.20
C ILE A 132 -3.16 8.78 1.00
N MET A 133 -1.98 8.37 1.47
CA MET A 133 -0.71 9.05 1.21
C MET A 133 0.08 8.22 0.21
N LEU A 134 0.33 8.77 -0.98
CA LEU A 134 1.13 8.13 -2.02
C LEU A 134 2.57 8.59 -1.94
N LEU A 135 3.48 7.65 -1.80
CA LEU A 135 4.92 7.90 -1.71
C LEU A 135 5.60 7.54 -3.04
N GLY A 136 5.99 8.58 -3.77
CA GLY A 136 6.74 8.46 -5.02
C GLY A 136 5.88 8.36 -6.28
N SER A 137 6.57 8.41 -7.44
CA SER A 137 5.93 8.49 -8.77
C SER A 137 5.17 7.22 -9.17
N THR A 138 5.65 6.05 -8.78
CA THR A 138 5.00 4.77 -9.10
C THR A 138 3.63 4.65 -8.44
N ALA A 139 3.52 5.03 -7.15
CA ALA A 139 2.24 5.03 -6.46
C ALA A 139 1.26 6.07 -7.04
N LEU A 140 1.80 7.23 -7.44
CA LEU A 140 1.02 8.27 -8.13
C LEU A 140 0.45 7.75 -9.46
N SER A 141 1.29 7.22 -10.36
CA SER A 141 0.85 6.71 -11.65
C SER A 141 -0.15 5.56 -11.53
N ALA A 142 0.06 4.65 -10.58
CA ALA A 142 -0.82 3.51 -10.35
C ALA A 142 -2.25 3.91 -9.96
N LEU A 143 -2.42 4.95 -9.14
CA LEU A 143 -3.74 5.29 -8.59
C LEU A 143 -4.36 6.55 -9.20
N ILE A 144 -3.57 7.51 -9.65
CA ILE A 144 -4.10 8.78 -10.22
C ILE A 144 -4.02 8.76 -11.74
N GLY A 145 -2.89 8.31 -12.28
CA GLY A 145 -2.70 8.17 -13.73
C GLY A 145 -1.28 8.51 -14.18
N GLU A 146 -0.89 7.95 -15.31
CA GLU A 146 0.46 8.07 -15.87
C GLU A 146 0.82 9.49 -16.36
N ASN A 147 -0.20 10.28 -16.69
CA ASN A 147 -0.01 11.65 -17.18
C ASN A 147 0.29 12.66 -16.05
N GLU A 148 0.19 12.24 -14.78
CA GLU A 148 0.45 13.09 -13.64
C GLU A 148 1.93 13.13 -13.29
N VAL A 149 2.50 14.33 -13.28
CA VAL A 149 3.91 14.54 -12.94
C VAL A 149 4.03 14.83 -11.44
N ILE A 150 4.84 14.02 -10.75
CA ILE A 150 4.98 14.09 -9.27
C ILE A 150 5.36 15.50 -8.77
N SER A 151 6.21 16.22 -9.50
CA SER A 151 6.61 17.60 -9.12
C SER A 151 5.45 18.60 -9.13
N LYS A 152 4.40 18.34 -9.92
CA LYS A 152 3.17 19.15 -10.00
C LYS A 152 2.07 18.67 -9.07
N ALA A 153 2.04 17.37 -8.78
CA ALA A 153 0.99 16.72 -7.99
C ALA A 153 1.29 16.73 -6.48
N ARG A 154 2.57 16.70 -6.09
CA ARG A 154 2.98 16.63 -4.67
C ARG A 154 2.44 17.83 -3.87
N GLY A 155 2.05 17.58 -2.63
CA GLY A 155 1.52 18.60 -1.73
C GLY A 155 0.11 19.07 -2.07
N LYS A 156 -0.52 18.48 -3.07
CA LYS A 156 -1.91 18.77 -3.44
C LYS A 156 -2.82 17.62 -3.06
N TRP A 157 -4.05 17.96 -2.71
CA TRP A 157 -5.10 16.99 -2.46
C TRP A 157 -5.78 16.60 -3.77
N HIS A 158 -5.98 15.31 -3.95
CA HIS A 158 -6.77 14.70 -5.03
C HIS A 158 -7.87 13.87 -4.41
N ASP A 159 -9.08 13.95 -4.94
CA ASP A 159 -10.17 13.08 -4.52
C ASP A 159 -10.39 11.99 -5.57
N LYS A 160 -10.50 10.75 -5.12
CA LYS A 160 -10.84 9.61 -5.97
C LYS A 160 -11.96 8.81 -5.36
N VAL A 161 -12.84 8.31 -6.21
CA VAL A 161 -13.95 7.44 -5.80
C VAL A 161 -13.55 5.99 -6.07
N PHE A 162 -13.50 5.19 -5.03
CA PHE A 162 -13.33 3.73 -5.10
C PHE A 162 -14.69 3.09 -4.82
N GLU A 163 -15.29 2.52 -5.87
CA GLU A 163 -16.69 2.09 -5.87
C GLU A 163 -17.62 3.25 -5.44
N ASN A 164 -18.13 3.26 -4.21
CA ASN A 164 -19.04 4.30 -3.68
C ASN A 164 -18.36 5.12 -2.55
N THR A 165 -17.07 5.01 -2.35
CA THR A 165 -16.34 5.69 -1.28
C THR A 165 -15.39 6.72 -1.87
N ARG A 166 -15.62 8.01 -1.55
CA ARG A 166 -14.66 9.08 -1.86
C ARG A 166 -13.52 9.04 -0.85
N ILE A 167 -12.30 9.06 -1.34
CA ILE A 167 -11.07 9.06 -0.54
C ILE A 167 -10.21 10.22 -0.99
N SER A 168 -9.73 11.01 -0.04
CA SER A 168 -8.76 12.10 -0.30
C SER A 168 -7.35 11.54 -0.37
N ILE A 169 -6.63 11.89 -1.42
CA ILE A 169 -5.28 11.39 -1.70
C ILE A 169 -4.29 12.55 -1.63
N MET A 170 -3.24 12.38 -0.86
CA MET A 170 -2.08 13.28 -0.80
C MET A 170 -0.86 12.61 -1.42
N ILE A 171 -0.15 13.33 -2.27
CA ILE A 171 1.09 12.85 -2.90
C ILE A 171 2.28 13.43 -2.15
N ILE A 172 3.18 12.56 -1.74
CA ILE A 172 4.44 12.89 -1.05
C ILE A 172 5.61 12.28 -1.85
N GLN A 173 6.70 13.00 -1.88
CA GLN A 173 7.92 12.53 -2.56
C GLN A 173 8.89 11.96 -1.54
#